data_853222dbe9ead19b0d4f56a9239272bf
#
_entry.id   853222dbe9ead19b0d4f56a9239272bf
#
_cell.length_a   1.000
_cell.length_b   1.000
_cell.length_c   1.000
_cell.angle_alpha   90.00
_cell.angle_beta   90.00
_cell.angle_gamma   90.00
#
_symmetry.space_group_name_H-M   'P 1'
#
loop_
_entity.id
_entity.type
_entity.pdbx_description
1 polymer ?
#
loop_
_entity_poly.entity_id
_entity_poly.type
_entity_poly.pdbx_seq_one_letter_code
_entity_poly.pdbx_strand_id
1 'polypeptide(L)'
;MKAKRVLALVLALMMTLTLFGCGEKPAEDGTDDAPEAVTVTDMIGRQVEIVPGSYQRVVCIGAGALRLYSYVGDVGLLCGVEDIDNTTLEERPKMFDGVARPYVMVYGDTFAALPSCGVGGPNAQAAEAEKILSCTPDIIISEYEDTDKADALQQQ
;
A
#
# COMPACT_ATOMS: atom_id res chain seq x y z
N MET A 1 55.38 -0.76 39.32
CA MET A 1 55.13 -1.37 37.97
C MET A 1 54.04 -2.46 37.97
N LYS A 2 53.86 -3.23 39.01
CA LYS A 2 52.87 -4.33 39.08
C LYS A 2 51.39 -3.82 39.06
N ALA A 3 51.07 -2.73 39.78
CA ALA A 3 49.70 -2.18 39.85
C ALA A 3 49.16 -1.69 38.47
N LYS A 4 50.00 -1.05 37.67
CA LYS A 4 49.61 -0.60 36.32
C LYS A 4 49.30 -1.75 35.35
N ARG A 5 49.99 -2.88 35.51
CA ARG A 5 49.78 -4.10 34.70
C ARG A 5 48.50 -4.82 35.13
N VAL A 6 48.16 -4.83 36.41
CA VAL A 6 46.93 -5.40 36.95
C VAL A 6 45.72 -4.55 36.48
N LEU A 7 45.84 -3.22 36.55
CA LEU A 7 44.78 -2.31 36.05
C LEU A 7 44.51 -2.47 34.56
N ALA A 8 45.57 -2.63 33.76
CA ALA A 8 45.43 -2.87 32.32
C ALA A 8 44.75 -4.21 32.00
N LEU A 9 45.07 -5.26 32.79
CA LEU A 9 44.43 -6.58 32.62
C LEU A 9 42.94 -6.55 33.01
N VAL A 10 42.58 -5.84 34.06
CA VAL A 10 41.18 -5.68 34.48
C VAL A 10 40.37 -4.90 33.46
N LEU A 11 40.96 -3.84 32.91
CA LEU A 11 40.31 -3.06 31.82
C LEU A 11 40.12 -3.88 30.54
N ALA A 12 41.13 -4.68 30.16
CA ALA A 12 41.00 -5.57 29.01
C ALA A 12 39.93 -6.65 29.20
N LEU A 13 39.85 -7.21 30.44
CA LEU A 13 38.83 -8.21 30.78
C LEU A 13 37.42 -7.62 30.78
N MET A 14 37.23 -6.37 31.22
CA MET A 14 35.93 -5.67 31.13
C MET A 14 35.51 -5.41 29.68
N MET A 15 36.41 -5.09 28.78
CA MET A 15 36.10 -4.91 27.36
C MET A 15 35.70 -6.20 26.64
N THR A 16 36.22 -7.36 27.09
CA THR A 16 35.85 -8.65 26.49
C THR A 16 34.45 -9.14 26.93
N LEU A 17 34.00 -8.75 28.13
CA LEU A 17 32.66 -9.13 28.60
C LEU A 17 31.51 -8.36 27.90
N THR A 18 31.78 -7.20 27.29
CA THR A 18 30.76 -6.45 26.54
C THR A 18 30.48 -6.99 25.12
N LEU A 19 31.30 -7.91 24.62
CA LEU A 19 31.15 -8.52 23.30
C LEU A 19 30.20 -9.74 23.28
N PHE A 20 29.78 -10.25 24.47
CA PHE A 20 28.83 -11.34 24.57
C PHE A 20 27.38 -10.89 24.80
N GLY A 21 27.11 -9.60 24.70
CA GLY A 21 25.77 -9.02 24.81
C GLY A 21 25.00 -8.98 23.48
N CYS A 22 25.29 -9.88 22.52
CA CYS A 22 24.34 -10.18 21.47
C CYS A 22 23.25 -11.05 22.09
N GLY A 23 22.21 -10.40 22.63
CA GLY A 23 21.00 -11.10 23.02
C GLY A 23 20.49 -11.85 21.79
N GLU A 24 20.43 -13.16 21.85
CA GLU A 24 19.53 -13.94 21.03
C GLU A 24 18.18 -13.24 21.11
N LYS A 25 17.73 -12.68 19.99
CA LYS A 25 16.30 -12.47 19.79
C LYS A 25 15.67 -13.81 20.19
N PRO A 26 14.61 -13.82 21.02
CA PRO A 26 13.80 -15.01 21.12
C PRO A 26 13.53 -15.44 19.69
N ALA A 27 13.84 -16.68 19.35
CA ALA A 27 13.33 -17.29 18.15
C ALA A 27 11.81 -17.03 18.21
N GLU A 28 11.30 -16.18 17.33
CA GLU A 28 9.89 -16.18 17.05
C GLU A 28 9.63 -17.61 16.63
N ASP A 29 8.98 -18.34 17.53
CA ASP A 29 8.43 -19.64 17.27
C ASP A 29 7.59 -19.43 16.01
N GLY A 30 8.05 -19.97 14.89
CA GLY A 30 7.38 -19.86 13.60
C GLY A 30 6.10 -20.68 13.68
N THR A 31 5.13 -20.16 14.42
CA THR A 31 3.76 -20.50 14.18
C THR A 31 3.44 -19.89 12.82
N ASP A 32 3.14 -20.75 11.84
CA ASP A 32 2.40 -20.41 10.64
C ASP A 32 1.00 -19.91 11.05
N ASP A 33 0.96 -18.82 11.82
CA ASP A 33 -0.29 -18.13 12.10
C ASP A 33 -0.66 -17.43 10.81
N ALA A 34 -1.67 -17.98 10.14
CA ALA A 34 -2.34 -17.28 9.06
C ALA A 34 -2.64 -15.84 9.53
N PRO A 35 -2.40 -14.82 8.68
CA PRO A 35 -2.56 -13.44 9.12
C PRO A 35 -3.97 -13.24 9.69
N GLU A 36 -4.02 -12.74 10.94
CA GLU A 36 -5.28 -12.55 11.66
C GLU A 36 -6.06 -11.38 11.05
N ALA A 37 -7.37 -11.58 10.88
CA ALA A 37 -8.25 -10.52 10.40
C ALA A 37 -8.31 -9.38 11.42
N VAL A 38 -8.25 -8.15 10.94
CA VAL A 38 -8.39 -6.94 11.75
C VAL A 38 -9.55 -6.09 11.23
N THR A 39 -10.29 -5.47 12.14
CA THR A 39 -11.36 -4.55 11.79
C THR A 39 -10.81 -3.13 11.73
N VAL A 40 -10.96 -2.48 10.59
CA VAL A 40 -10.61 -1.06 10.37
C VAL A 40 -11.88 -0.23 10.28
N THR A 41 -11.86 0.95 10.87
CA THR A 41 -12.91 1.94 10.61
C THR A 41 -12.46 2.83 9.48
N ASP A 42 -13.18 2.84 8.37
CA ASP A 42 -12.87 3.69 7.24
C ASP A 42 -13.26 5.16 7.47
N MET A 43 -12.92 6.04 6.52
CA MET A 43 -13.15 7.49 6.65
C MET A 43 -14.63 7.89 6.67
N ILE A 44 -15.54 7.03 6.20
CA ILE A 44 -17.00 7.23 6.22
C ILE A 44 -17.67 6.46 7.34
N GLY A 45 -16.89 5.89 8.27
CA GLY A 45 -17.37 5.29 9.51
C GLY A 45 -17.80 3.82 9.41
N ARG A 46 -17.56 3.14 8.28
CA ARG A 46 -17.85 1.71 8.16
C ARG A 46 -16.80 0.88 8.89
N GLN A 47 -17.23 -0.26 9.42
CA GLN A 47 -16.31 -1.27 9.94
C GLN A 47 -16.01 -2.27 8.84
N VAL A 48 -14.77 -2.32 8.41
CA VAL A 48 -14.31 -3.20 7.34
C VAL A 48 -13.33 -4.21 7.93
N GLU A 49 -13.60 -5.49 7.74
CA GLU A 49 -12.67 -6.56 8.11
C GLU A 49 -11.64 -6.75 7.00
N ILE A 50 -10.38 -6.71 7.36
CA ILE A 50 -9.27 -6.92 6.43
C ILE A 50 -8.28 -7.94 6.99
N VAL A 51 -7.61 -8.67 6.09
CA VAL A 51 -6.54 -9.60 6.44
C VAL A 51 -5.22 -9.03 5.90
N PRO A 52 -4.40 -8.38 6.74
CA PRO A 52 -3.17 -7.73 6.28
C PRO A 52 -2.25 -8.69 5.54
N GLY A 53 -1.74 -8.25 4.37
CA GLY A 53 -0.82 -9.05 3.57
C GLY A 53 -1.45 -10.12 2.67
N SER A 54 -2.78 -10.33 2.73
CA SER A 54 -3.47 -11.32 1.89
C SER A 54 -3.83 -10.81 0.50
N TYR A 55 -3.90 -9.50 0.32
CA TYR A 55 -4.35 -8.88 -0.92
C TYR A 55 -3.25 -8.88 -1.98
N GLN A 56 -3.59 -9.29 -3.19
CA GLN A 56 -2.69 -9.39 -4.33
C GLN A 56 -3.17 -8.59 -5.55
N ARG A 57 -4.41 -8.12 -5.53
CA ARG A 57 -5.06 -7.43 -6.65
C ARG A 57 -5.77 -6.16 -6.16
N VAL A 58 -5.12 -5.03 -6.35
CA VAL A 58 -5.56 -3.73 -5.82
C VAL A 58 -6.10 -2.86 -6.94
N VAL A 59 -7.23 -2.22 -6.70
CA VAL A 59 -7.75 -1.11 -7.52
C VAL A 59 -7.90 0.12 -6.66
N CYS A 60 -7.45 1.27 -7.16
CA CYS A 60 -7.60 2.57 -6.52
C CYS A 60 -8.54 3.42 -7.36
N ILE A 61 -9.60 3.96 -6.76
CA ILE A 61 -10.62 4.77 -7.45
C ILE A 61 -10.88 6.09 -6.73
N GLY A 62 -11.15 7.12 -7.53
CA GLY A 62 -11.40 8.47 -7.02
C GLY A 62 -10.16 9.37 -7.06
N ALA A 63 -10.41 10.65 -6.81
CA ALA A 63 -9.47 11.74 -7.10
C ALA A 63 -8.25 11.77 -6.18
N GLY A 64 -7.33 10.87 -6.32
CA GLY A 64 -6.05 10.87 -5.60
C GLY A 64 -5.75 9.57 -4.86
N ALA A 65 -6.67 8.59 -4.84
CA ALA A 65 -6.45 7.28 -4.23
C ALA A 65 -5.19 6.62 -4.79
N LEU A 66 -5.06 6.54 -6.12
CA LEU A 66 -3.88 5.97 -6.78
C LEU A 66 -2.60 6.74 -6.43
N ARG A 67 -2.68 8.07 -6.34
CA ARG A 67 -1.53 8.89 -5.95
C ARG A 67 -1.04 8.55 -4.55
N LEU A 68 -1.95 8.47 -3.57
CA LEU A 68 -1.59 8.14 -2.19
C LEU A 68 -1.07 6.70 -2.09
N TYR A 69 -1.74 5.78 -2.74
CA TYR A 69 -1.28 4.38 -2.80
C TYR A 69 0.12 4.25 -3.39
N SER A 70 0.41 4.96 -4.49
CA SER A 70 1.72 4.91 -5.15
C SER A 70 2.90 5.39 -4.29
N TYR A 71 2.64 6.10 -3.19
CA TYR A 71 3.68 6.55 -2.26
C TYR A 71 3.96 5.57 -1.12
N VAL A 72 3.00 4.68 -0.79
CA VAL A 72 3.09 3.83 0.40
C VAL A 72 2.83 2.35 0.12
N GLY A 73 2.17 2.03 -1.00
CA GLY A 73 1.80 0.68 -1.41
C GLY A 73 2.73 0.09 -2.46
N ASP A 74 2.50 -1.17 -2.77
CA ASP A 74 3.19 -1.87 -3.85
C ASP A 74 2.41 -1.71 -5.16
N VAL A 75 2.93 -0.87 -6.06
CA VAL A 75 2.34 -0.62 -7.40
C VAL A 75 2.27 -1.90 -8.25
N GLY A 76 3.10 -2.89 -7.96
CA GLY A 76 3.05 -4.21 -8.61
C GLY A 76 1.78 -5.01 -8.34
N LEU A 77 1.03 -4.65 -7.30
CA LEU A 77 -0.25 -5.29 -6.96
C LEU A 77 -1.46 -4.66 -7.69
N LEU A 78 -1.28 -3.55 -8.39
CA LEU A 78 -2.37 -2.93 -9.14
C LEU A 78 -2.85 -3.85 -10.25
N CYS A 79 -4.16 -4.04 -10.34
CA CYS A 79 -4.80 -4.85 -11.38
C CYS A 79 -5.70 -4.03 -12.31
N GLY A 80 -5.85 -2.75 -12.07
CA GLY A 80 -6.57 -1.80 -12.91
C GLY A 80 -6.20 -0.37 -12.56
N VAL A 81 -6.40 0.55 -13.50
CA VAL A 81 -6.13 1.98 -13.35
C VAL A 81 -7.27 2.80 -13.94
N GLU A 82 -7.59 3.94 -13.34
CA GLU A 82 -8.54 4.89 -13.93
C GLU A 82 -7.92 5.59 -15.15
N ASP A 83 -8.73 5.82 -16.19
CA ASP A 83 -8.28 6.38 -17.48
C ASP A 83 -7.53 7.71 -17.34
N ILE A 84 -7.89 8.53 -16.36
CA ILE A 84 -7.23 9.82 -16.08
C ILE A 84 -5.73 9.68 -15.80
N ASP A 85 -5.30 8.53 -15.27
CA ASP A 85 -3.90 8.26 -14.90
C ASP A 85 -3.14 7.48 -15.99
N ASN A 86 -3.85 6.92 -16.97
CA ASN A 86 -3.24 6.32 -18.14
C ASN A 86 -3.05 7.37 -19.27
N THR A 87 -1.90 8.01 -19.28
CA THR A 87 -1.60 9.10 -20.22
C THR A 87 -1.47 8.68 -21.68
N THR A 88 -1.47 7.38 -21.98
CA THR A 88 -1.40 6.88 -23.37
C THR A 88 -2.76 6.80 -24.06
N LEU A 89 -3.86 6.87 -23.32
CA LEU A 89 -5.21 6.88 -23.88
C LEU A 89 -5.53 8.24 -24.50
N GLU A 90 -6.10 8.23 -25.70
CA GLU A 90 -6.58 9.44 -26.37
C GLU A 90 -7.87 9.97 -25.71
N GLU A 91 -8.81 9.06 -25.44
CA GLU A 91 -10.11 9.34 -24.85
C GLU A 91 -10.05 9.19 -23.32
N ARG A 92 -9.53 10.22 -22.65
CA ARG A 92 -9.43 10.29 -21.19
C ARG A 92 -9.62 11.71 -20.68
N PRO A 93 -9.94 11.91 -19.40
CA PRO A 93 -9.89 13.25 -18.80
C PRO A 93 -8.46 13.83 -18.86
N LYS A 94 -8.31 15.03 -19.42
CA LYS A 94 -7.01 15.70 -19.62
C LYS A 94 -6.78 16.92 -18.71
N MET A 95 -7.64 17.08 -17.71
CA MET A 95 -7.61 18.28 -16.84
C MET A 95 -6.30 18.43 -16.05
N PHE A 96 -5.53 17.37 -15.88
CA PHE A 96 -4.26 17.40 -15.16
C PHE A 96 -3.02 17.29 -16.07
N ASP A 97 -3.16 17.36 -17.38
CA ASP A 97 -2.01 17.23 -18.30
C ASP A 97 -1.00 18.37 -18.15
N GLY A 98 -1.46 19.54 -17.70
CA GLY A 98 -0.59 20.70 -17.43
C GLY A 98 0.02 20.69 -16.01
N VAL A 99 -0.24 19.70 -15.20
CA VAL A 99 0.21 19.62 -13.80
C VAL A 99 1.16 18.43 -13.63
N ALA A 100 2.27 18.67 -12.94
CA ALA A 100 3.22 17.62 -12.63
C ALA A 100 2.57 16.59 -11.66
N ARG A 101 2.52 15.34 -12.09
CA ARG A 101 2.05 14.19 -11.32
C ARG A 101 3.21 13.20 -11.13
N PRO A 102 4.01 13.30 -10.06
CA PRO A 102 5.22 12.51 -9.89
C PRO A 102 4.97 11.00 -10.00
N TYR A 103 3.87 10.49 -9.44
CA TYR A 103 3.51 9.07 -9.51
C TYR A 103 3.26 8.61 -10.96
N VAL A 104 2.60 9.42 -11.78
CA VAL A 104 2.39 9.11 -13.21
C VAL A 104 3.71 9.20 -13.99
N MET A 105 4.61 10.12 -13.62
CA MET A 105 5.91 10.24 -14.26
C MET A 105 6.81 9.03 -13.98
N VAL A 106 6.68 8.42 -12.81
CA VAL A 106 7.46 7.25 -12.38
C VAL A 106 6.84 5.94 -12.88
N TYR A 107 5.52 5.81 -12.78
CA TYR A 107 4.81 4.54 -13.04
C TYR A 107 3.95 4.55 -14.30
N GLY A 108 4.09 5.55 -15.17
CA GLY A 108 3.26 5.70 -16.36
C GLY A 108 3.24 4.48 -17.27
N ASP A 109 4.38 3.83 -17.48
CA ASP A 109 4.47 2.60 -18.30
C ASP A 109 3.71 1.44 -17.62
N THR A 110 3.75 1.34 -16.30
CA THR A 110 2.98 0.35 -15.54
C THR A 110 1.48 0.62 -15.69
N PHE A 111 1.06 1.87 -15.54
CA PHE A 111 -0.35 2.26 -15.68
C PHE A 111 -0.87 2.03 -17.09
N ALA A 112 -0.05 2.28 -18.11
CA ALA A 112 -0.41 2.06 -19.50
C ALA A 112 -0.66 0.58 -19.85
N ALA A 113 -0.04 -0.33 -19.09
CA ALA A 113 -0.19 -1.78 -19.29
C ALA A 113 -1.42 -2.37 -18.57
N LEU A 114 -2.06 -1.61 -17.68
CA LEU A 114 -3.20 -2.08 -16.88
C LEU A 114 -4.54 -1.82 -17.60
N PRO A 115 -5.55 -2.67 -17.37
CA PRO A 115 -6.90 -2.40 -17.87
C PRO A 115 -7.53 -1.19 -17.18
N SER A 116 -8.48 -0.54 -17.88
CA SER A 116 -9.29 0.53 -17.31
C SER A 116 -10.23 -0.01 -16.22
N CYS A 117 -10.20 0.60 -15.04
CA CYS A 117 -11.20 0.35 -13.99
C CYS A 117 -12.23 1.50 -13.86
N GLY A 118 -12.21 2.47 -14.77
CA GLY A 118 -13.13 3.59 -14.82
C GLY A 118 -12.49 4.83 -15.43
N VAL A 119 -13.31 5.85 -15.68
CA VAL A 119 -12.83 7.12 -16.25
C VAL A 119 -11.98 7.91 -15.26
N GLY A 120 -12.39 7.92 -14.00
CA GLY A 120 -11.69 8.61 -12.92
C GLY A 120 -11.76 10.13 -12.96
N GLY A 121 -11.10 10.74 -11.99
CA GLY A 121 -11.01 12.18 -11.82
C GLY A 121 -12.13 12.78 -10.96
N PRO A 122 -12.01 14.09 -10.63
CA PRO A 122 -12.89 14.74 -9.64
C PRO A 122 -14.34 14.88 -10.11
N ASN A 123 -14.61 14.72 -11.40
CA ASN A 123 -15.95 14.76 -11.96
C ASN A 123 -16.57 13.37 -12.17
N ALA A 124 -15.83 12.32 -11.90
CA ALA A 124 -16.38 10.97 -11.89
C ALA A 124 -17.35 10.85 -10.71
N GLN A 125 -18.64 10.73 -11.00
CA GLN A 125 -19.70 10.79 -9.97
C GLN A 125 -19.91 9.46 -9.24
N ALA A 126 -19.38 8.39 -9.78
CA ALA A 126 -19.52 7.05 -9.21
C ALA A 126 -18.43 6.13 -9.75
N ALA A 127 -18.11 5.15 -8.95
CA ALA A 127 -17.34 4.01 -9.39
C ALA A 127 -18.08 3.28 -10.53
N GLU A 128 -17.37 2.97 -11.61
CA GLU A 128 -17.89 2.16 -12.70
C GLU A 128 -17.77 0.68 -12.31
N ALA A 129 -18.74 0.17 -11.54
CA ALA A 129 -18.68 -1.16 -10.92
C ALA A 129 -18.31 -2.28 -11.90
N GLU A 130 -18.89 -2.30 -13.10
CA GLU A 130 -18.59 -3.32 -14.11
C GLU A 130 -17.12 -3.29 -14.55
N LYS A 131 -16.53 -2.12 -14.73
CA LYS A 131 -15.11 -1.99 -15.09
C LYS A 131 -14.20 -2.39 -13.94
N ILE A 132 -14.52 -1.99 -12.73
CA ILE A 132 -13.78 -2.37 -11.52
C ILE A 132 -13.78 -3.89 -11.38
N LEU A 133 -14.95 -4.52 -11.44
CA LEU A 133 -15.10 -5.96 -11.30
C LEU A 133 -14.42 -6.74 -12.43
N SER A 134 -14.38 -6.17 -13.65
CA SER A 134 -13.62 -6.80 -14.75
C SER A 134 -12.11 -6.90 -14.47
N CYS A 135 -11.58 -6.02 -13.62
CA CYS A 135 -10.20 -6.10 -13.14
C CYS A 135 -10.00 -7.18 -12.08
N THR A 136 -11.07 -7.80 -11.57
CA THR A 136 -11.06 -8.84 -10.52
C THR A 136 -10.20 -8.44 -9.30
N PRO A 137 -10.44 -7.30 -8.66
CA PRO A 137 -9.72 -6.90 -7.46
C PRO A 137 -10.13 -7.75 -6.26
N ASP A 138 -9.23 -7.93 -5.31
CA ASP A 138 -9.52 -8.47 -3.98
C ASP A 138 -9.59 -7.36 -2.91
N ILE A 139 -9.14 -6.15 -3.26
CA ILE A 139 -9.35 -4.94 -2.46
C ILE A 139 -9.52 -3.70 -3.35
N ILE A 140 -10.44 -2.82 -2.95
CA ILE A 140 -10.69 -1.54 -3.60
C ILE A 140 -10.41 -0.42 -2.59
N ILE A 141 -9.48 0.47 -2.95
CA ILE A 141 -9.19 1.69 -2.18
C ILE A 141 -9.93 2.84 -2.85
N SER A 142 -10.92 3.40 -2.17
CA SER A 142 -11.81 4.42 -2.71
C SER A 142 -11.70 5.74 -1.95
N GLU A 143 -11.66 6.85 -2.67
CA GLU A 143 -11.85 8.20 -2.13
C GLU A 143 -13.30 8.71 -2.26
N TYR A 144 -14.23 7.89 -2.70
CA TYR A 144 -15.64 8.28 -2.74
C TYR A 144 -16.27 8.18 -1.34
N GLU A 145 -16.86 9.30 -0.90
CA GLU A 145 -17.48 9.44 0.43
C GLU A 145 -18.99 9.06 0.41
N ASP A 146 -19.36 8.00 -0.30
CA ASP A 146 -20.74 7.53 -0.43
C ASP A 146 -20.85 6.11 0.14
N THR A 147 -21.44 6.00 1.33
CA THR A 147 -21.55 4.74 2.05
C THR A 147 -22.34 3.70 1.28
N ASP A 148 -23.47 4.09 0.68
CA ASP A 148 -24.35 3.15 -0.03
C ASP A 148 -23.66 2.55 -1.25
N LYS A 149 -22.88 3.37 -1.98
CA LYS A 149 -22.10 2.90 -3.12
C LYS A 149 -20.91 2.03 -2.72
N ALA A 150 -20.25 2.39 -1.61
CA ALA A 150 -19.14 1.60 -1.09
C ALA A 150 -19.64 0.22 -0.62
N ASP A 151 -20.77 0.16 0.07
CA ASP A 151 -21.39 -1.09 0.50
C ASP A 151 -21.87 -1.92 -0.70
N ALA A 152 -22.41 -1.28 -1.73
CA ALA A 152 -22.82 -1.97 -2.96
C ALA A 152 -21.63 -2.60 -3.70
N LEU A 153 -20.46 -1.94 -3.72
CA LEU A 153 -19.24 -2.51 -4.28
C LEU A 153 -18.71 -3.68 -3.45
N GLN A 154 -18.79 -3.59 -2.12
CA GLN A 154 -18.32 -4.64 -1.22
C GLN A 154 -19.15 -5.92 -1.28
N GLN A 155 -20.41 -5.83 -1.71
CA GLN A 155 -21.33 -6.97 -1.80
C GLN A 155 -21.23 -7.75 -3.13
N GLN A 156 -20.44 -7.30 -4.08
CA GLN A 156 -20.26 -7.90 -5.40
C GLN A 156 -18.98 -8.74 -5.48
#